data_7bcabe8ddbdb6923a4d9b0f67483ccc2
#
_entry.id   7bcabe8ddbdb6923a4d9b0f67483ccc2
#
_cell.length_a   1.000
_cell.length_b   1.000
_cell.length_c   1.000
_cell.angle_alpha   90.00
_cell.angle_beta   90.00
_cell.angle_gamma   90.00
#
_symmetry.space_group_name_H-M   'P 1'
#
loop_
_entity.id
_entity.type
_entity.pdbx_description
1 polymer ?
#
loop_
_entity_poly.entity_id
_entity_poly.type
_entity_poly.pdbx_seq_one_letter_code
_entity_poly.pdbx_strand_id
1 'polypeptide(L)'
;LRCLVGSEMCIRDRVEPLTNEEALAEGYTIIKSASDLQAIQNDLDGKYILMDNIDLSGVSWNVIGSLNNAFTGELNGNGYAISNLYINSGDDYQGLFGYMEGAKISNLAVDGANVVGRRYVGGVAGYSYDSEIYNCYSTGVISGYSDIGGFIGYSTHYSSIASSYSKADVVAQEYRAGGLVGCNTDNSTITDSLSHGDVEGNLNIGGLAGENAG
;
A
#
# COMPACT_ATOMS: atom_id res chain seq x y z
N LEU A 1 -19.19 13.70 19.19
CA LEU A 1 -17.76 13.34 19.34
C LEU A 1 -17.60 12.49 20.60
N ARG A 2 -17.42 11.19 20.49
CA ARG A 2 -16.94 10.36 21.60
C ARG A 2 -15.63 9.71 21.16
N CYS A 3 -14.51 10.32 21.57
CA CYS A 3 -13.23 9.66 21.59
C CYS A 3 -13.24 8.66 22.74
N LEU A 4 -13.21 7.36 22.47
CA LEU A 4 -12.92 6.35 23.47
C LEU A 4 -11.40 6.28 23.63
N VAL A 5 -10.94 6.57 24.84
CA VAL A 5 -9.55 6.50 25.25
C VAL A 5 -9.10 5.04 25.25
N GLY A 6 -8.20 4.68 24.36
CA GLY A 6 -7.56 3.36 24.31
C GLY A 6 -7.10 3.02 22.91
N SER A 7 -5.84 3.35 22.60
CA SER A 7 -4.95 2.78 21.56
C SER A 7 -5.45 2.63 20.11
N GLU A 8 -6.45 3.34 19.65
CA GLU A 8 -6.80 3.42 18.24
C GLU A 8 -6.83 4.87 17.82
N MET A 9 -6.06 5.18 16.77
CA MET A 9 -6.06 6.48 16.12
C MET A 9 -7.50 6.85 15.78
N CYS A 10 -7.99 7.99 16.31
CA CYS A 10 -9.28 8.52 15.90
C CYS A 10 -9.22 8.79 14.39
N ILE A 11 -9.72 7.89 13.59
CA ILE A 11 -9.97 8.14 12.16
C ILE A 11 -11.03 9.24 12.13
N ARG A 12 -10.60 10.46 11.83
CA ARG A 12 -11.50 11.56 11.54
C ARG A 12 -12.22 11.23 10.24
N ASP A 13 -13.54 11.29 10.33
CA ASP A 13 -14.46 11.08 9.24
C ASP A 13 -14.41 9.67 8.62
N ARG A 14 -15.07 8.73 9.31
CA ARG A 14 -15.51 7.51 8.63
C ARG A 14 -16.51 7.95 7.55
N VAL A 15 -16.05 8.11 6.32
CA VAL A 15 -16.95 8.19 5.18
C VAL A 15 -17.74 6.88 5.18
N GLU A 16 -19.06 6.96 5.21
CA GLU A 16 -19.87 5.75 5.09
C GLU A 16 -19.50 5.03 3.79
N PRO A 17 -19.34 3.70 3.82
CA PRO A 17 -19.00 2.96 2.61
C PRO A 17 -20.04 3.20 1.51
N LEU A 18 -19.58 3.41 0.29
CA LEU A 18 -20.45 3.53 -0.86
C LEU A 18 -21.23 2.23 -1.09
N THR A 19 -22.49 2.36 -1.47
CA THR A 19 -23.29 1.23 -1.97
C THR A 19 -22.90 0.88 -3.40
N ASN A 20 -23.31 -0.31 -3.88
CA ASN A 20 -23.09 -0.70 -5.27
C ASN A 20 -23.67 0.31 -6.27
N GLU A 21 -24.85 0.87 -5.99
CA GLU A 21 -25.52 1.82 -6.87
C GLU A 21 -24.76 3.15 -6.94
N GLU A 22 -24.30 3.67 -5.81
CA GLU A 22 -23.51 4.89 -5.73
C GLU A 22 -22.15 4.72 -6.43
N ALA A 23 -21.46 3.62 -6.20
CA ALA A 23 -20.17 3.30 -6.82
C ALA A 23 -20.29 3.23 -8.36
N LEU A 24 -21.34 2.57 -8.88
CA LEU A 24 -21.59 2.50 -10.33
C LEU A 24 -21.95 3.88 -10.90
N ALA A 25 -22.69 4.70 -10.16
CA ALA A 25 -23.03 6.06 -10.57
C ALA A 25 -21.80 6.98 -10.64
N GLU A 26 -20.77 6.72 -9.79
CA GLU A 26 -19.49 7.41 -9.80
C GLU A 26 -18.48 6.83 -10.80
N GLY A 27 -18.86 5.80 -11.55
CA GLY A 27 -18.07 5.21 -12.62
C GLY A 27 -17.03 4.18 -12.13
N TYR A 28 -17.20 3.63 -10.92
CA TYR A 28 -16.32 2.58 -10.44
C TYR A 28 -16.64 1.20 -11.02
N THR A 29 -15.60 0.44 -11.31
CA THR A 29 -15.69 -1.00 -11.51
C THR A 29 -15.66 -1.71 -10.16
N ILE A 30 -16.65 -2.56 -9.91
CA ILE A 30 -16.83 -3.25 -8.63
C ILE A 30 -15.91 -4.47 -8.54
N ILE A 31 -15.18 -4.60 -7.44
CA ILE A 31 -14.29 -5.70 -7.10
C ILE A 31 -14.87 -6.48 -5.91
N LYS A 32 -15.13 -7.78 -6.09
CA LYS A 32 -15.66 -8.68 -5.06
C LYS A 32 -14.88 -9.99 -4.90
N SER A 33 -13.89 -10.22 -5.73
CA SER A 33 -13.11 -11.44 -5.72
C SER A 33 -11.64 -11.20 -6.06
N ALA A 34 -10.78 -12.16 -5.73
CA ALA A 34 -9.37 -12.14 -6.11
C ALA A 34 -9.19 -12.08 -7.65
N SER A 35 -10.10 -12.70 -8.41
CA SER A 35 -10.06 -12.65 -9.87
C SER A 35 -10.42 -11.26 -10.41
N ASP A 36 -11.41 -10.57 -9.81
CA ASP A 36 -11.73 -9.19 -10.18
C ASP A 36 -10.55 -8.26 -9.88
N LEU A 37 -9.94 -8.43 -8.70
CA LEU A 37 -8.77 -7.65 -8.29
C LEU A 37 -7.58 -7.88 -9.24
N GLN A 38 -7.31 -9.12 -9.63
CA GLN A 38 -6.25 -9.43 -10.59
C GLN A 38 -6.57 -8.90 -12.00
N ALA A 39 -7.85 -8.77 -12.36
CA ALA A 39 -8.26 -8.24 -13.66
C ALA A 39 -7.94 -6.76 -13.85
N ILE A 40 -7.60 -6.00 -12.80
CA ILE A 40 -7.08 -4.63 -12.87
C ILE A 40 -5.86 -4.53 -13.81
N GLN A 41 -5.08 -5.61 -13.96
CA GLN A 41 -3.97 -5.68 -14.91
C GLN A 41 -4.36 -5.39 -16.36
N ASN A 42 -5.63 -5.57 -16.72
CA ASN A 42 -6.12 -5.39 -18.09
C ASN A 42 -6.53 -3.93 -18.39
N ASP A 43 -6.67 -3.10 -17.35
CA ASP A 43 -7.09 -1.70 -17.44
C ASP A 43 -6.48 -0.93 -16.26
N LEU A 44 -5.24 -0.45 -16.43
CA LEU A 44 -4.44 0.13 -15.34
C LEU A 44 -4.75 1.61 -15.05
N ASP A 45 -5.61 2.24 -15.83
CA ASP A 45 -6.08 3.61 -15.65
C ASP A 45 -7.56 3.70 -15.18
N GLY A 46 -8.19 2.54 -14.94
CA GLY A 46 -9.57 2.44 -14.50
C GLY A 46 -9.81 2.89 -13.05
N LYS A 47 -11.10 3.04 -12.72
CA LYS A 47 -11.56 3.32 -11.36
C LYS A 47 -12.16 2.08 -10.72
N TYR A 48 -11.66 1.69 -9.57
CA TYR A 48 -12.01 0.44 -8.90
C TYR A 48 -12.45 0.67 -7.45
N ILE A 49 -13.41 -0.12 -7.00
CA ILE A 49 -13.87 -0.07 -5.61
C ILE A 49 -14.11 -1.48 -5.06
N LEU A 50 -13.62 -1.74 -3.86
CA LEU A 50 -13.95 -2.99 -3.17
C LEU A 50 -15.38 -2.94 -2.63
N MET A 51 -16.11 -4.04 -2.82
CA MET A 51 -17.44 -4.24 -2.26
C MET A 51 -17.53 -5.53 -1.44
N ASP A 52 -16.39 -6.14 -1.16
CA ASP A 52 -16.25 -7.28 -0.25
C ASP A 52 -14.78 -7.37 0.22
N ASN A 53 -14.56 -8.12 1.29
CA ASN A 53 -13.21 -8.50 1.69
C ASN A 53 -12.65 -9.55 0.71
N ILE A 54 -11.41 -9.36 0.31
CA ILE A 54 -10.74 -10.23 -0.66
C ILE A 54 -9.66 -11.04 0.03
N ASP A 55 -9.84 -12.35 0.10
CA ASP A 55 -8.81 -13.27 0.62
C ASP A 55 -7.95 -13.79 -0.53
N LEU A 56 -6.63 -13.55 -0.45
CA LEU A 56 -5.63 -14.00 -1.41
C LEU A 56 -4.92 -15.30 -0.98
N SER A 57 -5.43 -16.00 0.05
CA SER A 57 -4.86 -17.29 0.48
C SER A 57 -4.78 -18.29 -0.67
N GLY A 58 -3.57 -18.77 -0.96
CA GLY A 58 -3.34 -19.74 -2.04
C GLY A 58 -3.47 -19.19 -3.46
N VAL A 59 -3.65 -17.87 -3.61
CA VAL A 59 -3.63 -17.19 -4.91
C VAL A 59 -2.19 -16.90 -5.31
N SER A 60 -1.79 -17.29 -6.52
CA SER A 60 -0.54 -16.85 -7.11
C SER A 60 -0.72 -15.41 -7.60
N TRP A 61 -0.26 -14.44 -6.80
CA TRP A 61 -0.46 -13.03 -7.08
C TRP A 61 0.53 -12.52 -8.13
N ASN A 62 0.03 -11.85 -9.17
CA ASN A 62 0.84 -11.04 -10.07
C ASN A 62 0.67 -9.58 -9.68
N VAL A 63 1.76 -8.91 -9.34
CA VAL A 63 1.73 -7.50 -8.90
C VAL A 63 1.06 -6.61 -9.94
N ILE A 64 0.19 -5.71 -9.49
CA ILE A 64 -0.52 -4.78 -10.37
C ILE A 64 0.41 -3.64 -10.74
N GLY A 65 0.56 -3.39 -12.04
CA GLY A 65 1.45 -2.36 -12.55
C GLY A 65 2.95 -2.71 -12.49
N SER A 66 3.71 -2.16 -13.42
CA SER A 66 5.15 -2.35 -13.54
C SER A 66 5.82 -1.05 -14.01
N LEU A 67 7.16 -0.99 -13.97
CA LEU A 67 7.92 0.19 -14.43
C LEU A 67 7.55 0.63 -15.86
N ASN A 68 7.24 -0.30 -16.75
CA ASN A 68 6.90 -0.01 -18.16
C ASN A 68 5.39 0.13 -18.41
N ASN A 69 4.57 -0.22 -17.45
CA ASN A 69 3.11 -0.19 -17.53
C ASN A 69 2.55 0.03 -16.12
N ALA A 70 2.64 1.26 -15.64
CA ALA A 70 2.28 1.65 -14.29
C ALA A 70 0.76 1.55 -14.04
N PHE A 71 0.37 1.32 -12.80
CA PHE A 71 -1.00 1.59 -12.38
C PHE A 71 -1.19 3.10 -12.23
N THR A 72 -2.09 3.68 -13.01
CA THR A 72 -2.38 5.13 -13.03
C THR A 72 -3.81 5.45 -12.59
N GLY A 73 -4.59 4.41 -12.28
CA GLY A 73 -5.99 4.50 -11.94
C GLY A 73 -6.27 4.83 -10.48
N GLU A 74 -7.49 4.53 -10.08
CA GLU A 74 -7.98 4.74 -8.71
C GLU A 74 -8.46 3.41 -8.11
N LEU A 75 -8.03 3.10 -6.86
CA LEU A 75 -8.60 2.02 -6.07
C LEU A 75 -9.12 2.56 -4.74
N ASN A 76 -10.42 2.48 -4.53
CA ASN A 76 -11.05 2.74 -3.25
C ASN A 76 -11.35 1.41 -2.54
N GLY A 77 -10.71 1.19 -1.40
CA GLY A 77 -10.96 0.00 -0.57
C GLY A 77 -12.33 0.00 0.11
N ASN A 78 -13.00 1.18 0.16
CA ASN A 78 -14.36 1.31 0.71
C ASN A 78 -14.52 0.73 2.14
N GLY A 79 -13.43 0.66 2.90
CA GLY A 79 -13.38 0.09 4.24
C GLY A 79 -13.26 -1.45 4.29
N TYR A 80 -13.15 -2.12 3.13
CA TYR A 80 -12.86 -3.55 3.04
C TYR A 80 -11.36 -3.83 3.02
N ALA A 81 -11.01 -5.09 3.28
CA ALA A 81 -9.63 -5.55 3.35
C ALA A 81 -9.27 -6.52 2.21
N ILE A 82 -8.04 -6.42 1.76
CA ILE A 82 -7.34 -7.46 0.99
C ILE A 82 -6.43 -8.19 1.96
N SER A 83 -6.61 -9.48 2.15
CA SER A 83 -5.89 -10.26 3.14
C SER A 83 -5.02 -11.35 2.53
N ASN A 84 -3.99 -11.76 3.30
CA ASN A 84 -3.12 -12.88 2.99
C ASN A 84 -2.38 -12.75 1.63
N LEU A 85 -2.01 -11.53 1.25
CA LEU A 85 -1.14 -11.32 0.11
C LEU A 85 0.20 -12.04 0.32
N TYR A 86 0.53 -12.99 -0.56
CA TYR A 86 1.78 -13.72 -0.52
C TYR A 86 2.58 -13.53 -1.80
N ILE A 87 3.79 -12.97 -1.66
CA ILE A 87 4.77 -12.80 -2.73
C ILE A 87 6.12 -13.29 -2.23
N ASN A 88 6.76 -14.18 -2.98
CA ASN A 88 8.14 -14.58 -2.74
C ASN A 88 8.88 -14.56 -4.07
N SER A 89 9.52 -13.44 -4.35
CA SER A 89 10.21 -13.17 -5.63
C SER A 89 11.61 -12.60 -5.39
N GLY A 90 12.50 -12.81 -6.33
CA GLY A 90 13.79 -12.13 -6.41
C GLY A 90 13.76 -10.84 -7.23
N ASP A 91 12.58 -10.38 -7.64
CA ASP A 91 12.40 -9.22 -8.51
C ASP A 91 12.29 -7.91 -7.71
N ASP A 92 12.48 -6.80 -8.41
CA ASP A 92 12.21 -5.46 -7.91
C ASP A 92 10.68 -5.14 -7.98
N TYR A 93 10.24 -4.10 -7.29
CA TYR A 93 8.87 -3.57 -7.33
C TYR A 93 7.82 -4.58 -6.88
N GLN A 94 7.87 -5.00 -5.62
CA GLN A 94 6.95 -6.00 -5.06
C GLN A 94 5.98 -5.38 -4.04
N GLY A 95 4.72 -5.80 -4.14
CA GLY A 95 3.60 -5.38 -3.29
C GLY A 95 2.26 -5.77 -3.90
N LEU A 96 1.16 -5.27 -3.36
CA LEU A 96 -0.13 -5.37 -4.05
C LEU A 96 -0.02 -4.72 -5.43
N PHE A 97 0.57 -3.51 -5.47
CA PHE A 97 1.02 -2.82 -6.67
C PHE A 97 2.54 -2.88 -6.78
N GLY A 98 3.05 -3.13 -7.98
CA GLY A 98 4.49 -3.05 -8.25
C GLY A 98 4.94 -1.61 -8.44
N TYR A 99 4.34 -0.91 -9.40
CA TYR A 99 4.64 0.47 -9.74
C TYR A 99 3.36 1.28 -9.95
N MET A 100 3.25 2.40 -9.25
CA MET A 100 2.15 3.36 -9.38
C MET A 100 2.68 4.70 -9.88
N GLU A 101 1.93 5.36 -10.78
CA GLU A 101 2.23 6.68 -11.31
C GLU A 101 0.96 7.51 -11.44
N GLY A 102 0.84 8.62 -10.70
CA GLY A 102 -0.36 9.45 -10.69
C GLY A 102 -1.60 8.75 -10.13
N ALA A 103 -1.42 7.64 -9.44
CA ALA A 103 -2.49 6.79 -8.95
C ALA A 103 -3.14 7.34 -7.67
N LYS A 104 -4.40 6.91 -7.40
CA LYS A 104 -5.10 7.23 -6.16
C LYS A 104 -5.53 5.97 -5.44
N ILE A 105 -5.05 5.80 -4.20
CA ILE A 105 -5.41 4.68 -3.34
C ILE A 105 -6.06 5.23 -2.07
N SER A 106 -7.25 4.78 -1.75
CA SER A 106 -7.94 5.27 -0.55
C SER A 106 -8.72 4.17 0.19
N ASN A 107 -8.87 4.35 1.51
CA ASN A 107 -9.71 3.52 2.38
C ASN A 107 -9.40 2.01 2.27
N LEU A 108 -8.14 1.64 2.01
CA LEU A 108 -7.71 0.28 1.73
C LEU A 108 -6.95 -0.33 2.91
N ALA A 109 -7.32 -1.55 3.26
CA ALA A 109 -6.58 -2.39 4.17
C ALA A 109 -5.84 -3.50 3.38
N VAL A 110 -4.54 -3.68 3.64
CA VAL A 110 -3.77 -4.86 3.20
C VAL A 110 -3.33 -5.61 4.44
N ASP A 111 -4.04 -6.69 4.78
CA ASP A 111 -3.90 -7.37 6.06
C ASP A 111 -3.16 -8.71 5.95
N GLY A 112 -2.18 -8.94 6.82
CA GLY A 112 -1.40 -10.18 6.85
C GLY A 112 -0.56 -10.39 5.59
N ALA A 113 -0.04 -9.34 4.97
CA ALA A 113 0.85 -9.45 3.81
C ALA A 113 2.16 -10.15 4.18
N ASN A 114 2.62 -11.06 3.34
CA ASN A 114 3.95 -11.64 3.41
C ASN A 114 4.63 -11.45 2.04
N VAL A 115 5.46 -10.39 1.97
CA VAL A 115 6.06 -9.95 0.71
C VAL A 115 7.57 -10.01 0.80
N VAL A 116 8.17 -10.81 -0.06
CA VAL A 116 9.61 -10.92 -0.24
C VAL A 116 9.97 -10.49 -1.65
N GLY A 117 10.89 -9.54 -1.77
CA GLY A 117 11.37 -9.04 -3.05
C GLY A 117 12.85 -8.67 -2.99
N ARG A 118 13.35 -8.02 -4.04
CA ARG A 118 14.73 -7.52 -4.05
C ARG A 118 14.79 -6.06 -3.65
N ARG A 119 14.33 -5.14 -4.48
CA ARG A 119 14.29 -3.70 -4.19
C ARG A 119 12.89 -3.14 -4.40
N TYR A 120 12.62 -2.06 -3.67
CA TYR A 120 11.33 -1.40 -3.75
C TYR A 120 10.20 -2.37 -3.36
N VAL A 121 10.15 -2.72 -2.08
CA VAL A 121 9.19 -3.69 -1.56
C VAL A 121 8.31 -3.05 -0.50
N GLY A 122 7.01 -3.20 -0.64
CA GLY A 122 6.02 -2.69 0.32
C GLY A 122 4.78 -3.56 0.39
N GLY A 123 4.02 -3.46 1.46
CA GLY A 123 2.75 -4.19 1.60
C GLY A 123 1.70 -3.72 0.58
N VAL A 124 1.62 -2.41 0.36
CA VAL A 124 0.69 -1.81 -0.61
C VAL A 124 1.37 -1.62 -1.96
N ALA A 125 2.53 -0.97 -2.02
CA ALA A 125 3.21 -0.80 -3.30
C ALA A 125 4.73 -0.88 -3.16
N GLY A 126 5.37 -1.43 -4.19
CA GLY A 126 6.81 -1.37 -4.32
C GLY A 126 7.30 0.06 -4.58
N TYR A 127 6.68 0.76 -5.50
CA TYR A 127 7.06 2.11 -5.93
C TYR A 127 5.86 3.02 -6.14
N SER A 128 5.96 4.25 -5.65
CA SER A 128 4.94 5.29 -5.78
C SER A 128 5.56 6.54 -6.38
N TYR A 129 5.11 6.94 -7.56
CA TYR A 129 5.50 8.15 -8.27
C TYR A 129 4.27 9.06 -8.43
N ASP A 130 4.35 10.32 -7.98
CA ASP A 130 3.29 11.33 -8.12
C ASP A 130 1.87 10.82 -7.75
N SER A 131 1.78 9.95 -6.73
CA SER A 131 0.55 9.25 -6.37
C SER A 131 -0.01 9.70 -5.01
N GLU A 132 -1.32 9.61 -4.85
CA GLU A 132 -2.04 10.00 -3.64
C GLU A 132 -2.52 8.75 -2.88
N ILE A 133 -2.13 8.62 -1.61
CA ILE A 133 -2.53 7.50 -0.77
C ILE A 133 -3.11 8.04 0.54
N TYR A 134 -4.36 7.70 0.81
CA TYR A 134 -5.10 8.25 1.94
C TYR A 134 -5.90 7.19 2.69
N ASN A 135 -5.88 7.25 4.03
CA ASN A 135 -6.67 6.40 4.92
C ASN A 135 -6.50 4.90 4.63
N CYS A 136 -5.25 4.46 4.52
CA CYS A 136 -4.90 3.08 4.20
C CYS A 136 -4.03 2.46 5.28
N TYR A 137 -3.98 1.12 5.33
CA TYR A 137 -3.03 0.46 6.21
C TYR A 137 -2.48 -0.86 5.65
N SER A 138 -1.36 -1.30 6.23
CA SER A 138 -0.77 -2.60 5.95
C SER A 138 -0.36 -3.30 7.25
N THR A 139 -0.45 -4.63 7.25
CA THR A 139 0.08 -5.50 8.32
C THR A 139 0.80 -6.69 7.71
N GLY A 140 1.66 -7.36 8.49
CA GLY A 140 2.32 -8.59 8.08
C GLY A 140 3.84 -8.54 8.15
N VAL A 141 4.53 -9.14 7.19
CA VAL A 141 6.02 -9.19 7.14
C VAL A 141 6.48 -8.81 5.74
N ILE A 142 7.30 -7.79 5.65
CA ILE A 142 7.82 -7.27 4.39
C ILE A 142 9.34 -7.35 4.42
N SER A 143 9.95 -8.01 3.45
CA SER A 143 11.39 -8.20 3.44
C SER A 143 12.01 -8.11 2.06
N GLY A 144 13.30 -7.75 2.03
CA GLY A 144 14.03 -7.65 0.78
C GLY A 144 15.46 -7.14 0.97
N TYR A 145 16.05 -6.69 -0.13
CA TYR A 145 17.44 -6.26 -0.14
C TYR A 145 17.58 -4.76 0.19
N SER A 146 16.79 -3.90 -0.46
CA SER A 146 16.89 -2.44 -0.33
C SER A 146 15.57 -1.74 -0.60
N ASP A 147 15.35 -0.61 0.06
CA ASP A 147 14.15 0.21 -0.09
C ASP A 147 12.88 -0.56 0.31
N ILE A 148 12.88 -0.98 1.56
CA ILE A 148 11.82 -1.81 2.11
C ILE A 148 10.97 -0.99 3.08
N GLY A 149 9.68 -0.92 2.81
CA GLY A 149 8.72 -0.25 3.70
C GLY A 149 7.57 -1.18 4.08
N GLY A 150 7.09 -1.09 5.29
CA GLY A 150 5.93 -1.88 5.70
C GLY A 150 4.69 -1.56 4.85
N PHE A 151 4.66 -0.38 4.25
CA PHE A 151 3.55 0.10 3.43
C PHE A 151 3.99 0.39 1.99
N ILE A 152 5.00 1.25 1.78
CA ILE A 152 5.56 1.60 0.46
C ILE A 152 7.08 1.40 0.48
N GLY A 153 7.63 0.73 -0.53
CA GLY A 153 9.08 0.58 -0.66
C GLY A 153 9.77 1.92 -0.98
N TYR A 154 9.32 2.62 -2.01
CA TYR A 154 9.88 3.90 -2.45
C TYR A 154 8.80 4.88 -2.86
N SER A 155 8.83 6.09 -2.31
CA SER A 155 7.88 7.18 -2.57
C SER A 155 8.63 8.40 -3.10
N THR A 156 8.22 8.95 -4.24
CA THR A 156 8.95 10.01 -4.92
C THR A 156 8.03 10.92 -5.74
N HIS A 157 8.58 12.06 -6.22
CA HIS A 157 7.94 12.98 -7.15
C HIS A 157 6.54 13.42 -6.69
N TYR A 158 6.49 14.16 -5.56
CA TYR A 158 5.25 14.71 -5.01
C TYR A 158 4.22 13.67 -4.55
N SER A 159 4.59 12.41 -4.41
CA SER A 159 3.70 11.41 -3.83
C SER A 159 3.28 11.82 -2.42
N SER A 160 2.02 11.59 -2.07
CA SER A 160 1.50 11.93 -0.75
C SER A 160 0.93 10.69 -0.05
N ILE A 161 1.36 10.48 1.20
CA ILE A 161 0.82 9.45 2.08
C ILE A 161 0.23 10.17 3.29
N ALA A 162 -1.09 10.07 3.46
CA ALA A 162 -1.78 10.75 4.53
C ALA A 162 -2.73 9.83 5.30
N SER A 163 -2.88 10.08 6.61
CA SER A 163 -3.81 9.36 7.49
C SER A 163 -3.67 7.82 7.39
N SER A 164 -2.46 7.33 7.17
CA SER A 164 -2.18 5.94 6.87
C SER A 164 -1.24 5.32 7.91
N TYR A 165 -1.26 3.99 8.03
CA TYR A 165 -0.33 3.35 8.98
C TYR A 165 0.15 1.97 8.52
N SER A 166 1.28 1.54 9.12
CA SER A 166 1.81 0.19 8.98
C SER A 166 1.97 -0.47 10.35
N LYS A 167 1.60 -1.74 10.45
CA LYS A 167 1.96 -2.65 11.53
C LYS A 167 2.74 -3.85 11.01
N ALA A 168 3.33 -3.72 9.84
CA ALA A 168 4.15 -4.76 9.27
C ALA A 168 5.55 -4.75 9.88
N ASP A 169 6.10 -5.92 10.15
CA ASP A 169 7.51 -6.08 10.45
C ASP A 169 8.33 -5.99 9.15
N VAL A 170 9.42 -5.24 9.19
CA VAL A 170 10.23 -4.89 8.02
C VAL A 170 11.65 -5.40 8.20
N VAL A 171 12.16 -6.12 7.19
CA VAL A 171 13.54 -6.61 7.17
C VAL A 171 14.24 -6.23 5.87
N ALA A 172 15.25 -5.34 5.93
CA ALA A 172 16.10 -5.00 4.79
C ALA A 172 17.51 -5.55 4.98
N GLN A 173 18.03 -6.26 3.98
CA GLN A 173 19.38 -6.86 4.07
C GLN A 173 20.50 -5.83 3.95
N GLU A 174 20.30 -4.74 3.20
CA GLU A 174 21.34 -3.72 2.92
C GLU A 174 20.91 -2.31 3.29
N TYR A 175 20.03 -1.68 2.50
CA TYR A 175 19.74 -0.25 2.61
C TYR A 175 18.26 0.02 2.82
N ARG A 176 17.97 1.07 3.54
CA ARG A 176 16.71 1.77 3.71
C ARG A 176 15.53 0.85 4.07
N ALA A 177 15.39 0.65 5.37
CA ALA A 177 14.23 0.03 5.96
C ALA A 177 13.42 1.07 6.74
N GLY A 178 12.15 1.19 6.44
CA GLY A 178 11.24 2.05 7.18
C GLY A 178 9.94 1.33 7.54
N GLY A 179 9.46 1.54 8.74
CA GLY A 179 8.24 0.86 9.19
C GLY A 179 7.02 1.21 8.36
N LEU A 180 6.98 2.43 7.77
CA LEU A 180 5.97 2.84 6.79
C LEU A 180 6.59 2.89 5.38
N VAL A 181 7.64 3.67 5.17
CA VAL A 181 8.24 3.90 3.85
C VAL A 181 9.73 3.62 3.89
N GLY A 182 10.23 2.80 2.96
CA GLY A 182 11.67 2.54 2.84
C GLY A 182 12.46 3.80 2.51
N CYS A 183 12.05 4.52 1.47
CA CYS A 183 12.65 5.78 1.05
C CYS A 183 11.58 6.78 0.57
N ASN A 184 11.63 8.02 1.06
CA ASN A 184 10.76 9.12 0.69
C ASN A 184 11.58 10.30 0.19
N THR A 185 11.39 10.72 -1.07
CA THR A 185 12.22 11.72 -1.76
C THR A 185 11.42 12.68 -2.63
N ASP A 186 12.09 13.65 -3.22
CA ASP A 186 11.60 14.53 -4.28
C ASP A 186 10.24 15.18 -3.97
N ASN A 187 10.19 15.91 -2.85
CA ASN A 187 9.02 16.65 -2.36
C ASN A 187 7.81 15.72 -2.04
N SER A 188 8.04 14.43 -1.82
CA SER A 188 6.97 13.54 -1.36
C SER A 188 6.71 13.73 0.13
N THR A 189 5.46 13.60 0.53
CA THR A 189 5.03 13.92 1.89
C THR A 189 4.42 12.73 2.63
N ILE A 190 4.69 12.66 3.91
CA ILE A 190 4.05 11.72 4.85
C ILE A 190 3.41 12.58 5.95
N THR A 191 2.09 12.55 6.06
CA THR A 191 1.34 13.34 7.04
C THR A 191 0.35 12.47 7.82
N ASP A 192 0.13 12.81 9.10
CA ASP A 192 -0.83 12.13 9.97
C ASP A 192 -0.74 10.59 9.94
N SER A 193 0.48 10.08 9.75
CA SER A 193 0.75 8.67 9.50
C SER A 193 1.72 8.08 10.53
N LEU A 194 1.65 6.77 10.76
CA LEU A 194 2.45 6.12 11.79
C LEU A 194 2.88 4.70 11.40
N SER A 195 3.84 4.16 12.14
CA SER A 195 4.26 2.77 12.06
C SER A 195 4.44 2.16 13.46
N HIS A 196 4.13 0.88 13.58
CA HIS A 196 4.22 0.11 14.83
C HIS A 196 4.95 -1.23 14.70
N GLY A 197 5.32 -1.68 13.50
CA GLY A 197 6.06 -2.92 13.29
C GLY A 197 7.54 -2.79 13.69
N ASP A 198 8.18 -3.90 13.92
CA ASP A 198 9.62 -3.98 14.11
C ASP A 198 10.34 -3.71 12.78
N VAL A 199 11.47 -2.98 12.84
CA VAL A 199 12.27 -2.65 11.66
C VAL A 199 13.69 -3.11 11.85
N GLU A 200 14.13 -4.04 11.03
CA GLU A 200 15.50 -4.57 11.02
C GLU A 200 16.21 -4.26 9.72
N GLY A 201 17.50 -3.96 9.79
CA GLY A 201 18.31 -3.71 8.58
C GLY A 201 19.73 -3.29 8.90
N ASN A 202 20.50 -2.93 7.87
CA ASN A 202 21.93 -2.65 7.98
C ASN A 202 22.23 -1.15 7.96
N LEU A 203 21.68 -0.41 6.99
CA LEU A 203 21.93 1.02 6.80
C LEU A 203 20.63 1.77 6.55
N ASN A 204 20.52 3.00 7.08
CA ASN A 204 19.37 3.88 6.95
C ASN A 204 18.07 3.22 7.44
N ILE A 205 18.03 2.95 8.73
CA ILE A 205 16.89 2.31 9.39
C ILE A 205 16.09 3.37 10.15
N GLY A 206 14.81 3.43 9.88
CA GLY A 206 13.92 4.37 10.56
C GLY A 206 12.58 3.74 10.96
N GLY A 207 12.08 4.09 12.13
CA GLY A 207 10.78 3.60 12.59
C GLY A 207 9.64 3.97 11.65
N LEU A 208 9.69 5.15 11.01
CA LEU A 208 8.70 5.60 10.03
C LEU A 208 9.24 5.50 8.60
N ALA A 209 10.36 6.13 8.32
CA ALA A 209 11.01 6.13 7.00
C ALA A 209 12.50 5.80 7.17
N GLY A 210 13.05 4.93 6.30
CA GLY A 210 14.47 4.61 6.28
C GLY A 210 15.31 5.79 5.80
N GLU A 211 14.84 6.49 4.78
CA GLU A 211 15.37 7.77 4.31
C GLU A 211 14.22 8.73 4.05
N ASN A 212 14.38 9.98 4.46
CA ASN A 212 13.41 11.04 4.19
C ASN A 212 14.13 12.28 3.67
N ALA A 213 14.04 12.53 2.37
CA ALA A 213 14.60 13.68 1.65
C ALA A 213 13.53 14.36 0.79
N GLY A 214 12.29 14.29 1.26
CA GLY A 214 11.11 14.88 0.64
C GLY A 214 10.86 16.32 1.06
#